data_81b06801d47fc120e413a2079db31cda
#
_entry.id   81b06801d47fc120e413a2079db31cda
#
_cell.length_a   1.000
_cell.length_b   1.000
_cell.length_c   1.000
_cell.angle_alpha   90.00
_cell.angle_beta   90.00
_cell.angle_gamma   90.00
#
_symmetry.space_group_name_H-M   'P 1'
#
loop_
_entity.id
_entity.type
_entity.pdbx_description
1 polymer ?
#
loop_
_entity_poly.entity_id
_entity_poly.type
_entity_poly.pdbx_seq_one_letter_code
_entity_poly.pdbx_strand_id
1 'polypeptide(L)'
;MQGEIQISKAVIESISKITLDEIEGIYKTNKIKTSGKLFSSVSEDLNDLNIDIFLTVKTGYKIKTITTLAQKQILSNIKSMTGLDADSINIYVDDIVEKQ
;
A
#
# COMPACT_ATOMS: atom_id res chain seq x y z
N MET A 1 -27.58 -12.83 -12.36
CA MET A 1 -26.28 -13.06 -12.97
C MET A 1 -25.37 -13.79 -11.99
N GLN A 2 -24.68 -14.77 -12.45
CA GLN A 2 -23.69 -15.47 -11.63
C GLN A 2 -22.29 -15.17 -12.16
N GLY A 3 -21.37 -15.05 -11.26
CA GLY A 3 -19.99 -14.79 -11.61
C GLY A 3 -19.19 -14.41 -10.38
N GLU A 4 -17.87 -14.35 -10.55
CA GLU A 4 -16.96 -13.97 -9.49
C GLU A 4 -16.20 -12.73 -9.87
N ILE A 5 -15.94 -11.88 -8.87
CA ILE A 5 -15.04 -10.76 -9.02
C ILE A 5 -13.90 -11.00 -8.07
N GLN A 6 -12.71 -11.11 -8.61
CA GLN A 6 -11.51 -11.33 -7.82
C GLN A 6 -10.53 -10.18 -8.04
N ILE A 7 -9.89 -9.76 -6.97
CA ILE A 7 -8.88 -8.71 -7.01
C ILE A 7 -7.55 -9.37 -6.68
N SER A 8 -6.62 -9.31 -7.62
CA SER A 8 -5.32 -9.92 -7.43
C SER A 8 -4.40 -9.06 -6.57
N LYS A 9 -3.38 -9.70 -6.01
CA LYS A 9 -2.34 -8.97 -5.28
C LYS A 9 -1.69 -7.90 -6.16
N ALA A 10 -1.52 -8.17 -7.45
CA ALA A 10 -0.92 -7.23 -8.38
C ALA A 10 -1.72 -5.92 -8.47
N VAL A 11 -3.04 -5.99 -8.40
CA VAL A 11 -3.88 -4.79 -8.42
C VAL A 11 -3.62 -3.94 -7.17
N ILE A 12 -3.58 -4.58 -6.00
CA ILE A 12 -3.33 -3.87 -4.75
C ILE A 12 -1.93 -3.24 -4.75
N GLU A 13 -0.94 -3.98 -5.26
CA GLU A 13 0.42 -3.47 -5.37
C GLU A 13 0.51 -2.28 -6.32
N SER A 14 -0.20 -2.33 -7.44
CA SER A 14 -0.23 -1.24 -8.42
C SER A 14 -0.85 0.02 -7.83
N ILE A 15 -1.97 -0.11 -7.12
CA ILE A 15 -2.61 1.03 -6.48
C ILE A 15 -1.67 1.66 -5.45
N SER A 16 -1.04 0.81 -4.65
CA SER A 16 -0.09 1.26 -3.62
C SER A 16 1.09 2.01 -4.25
N LYS A 17 1.66 1.44 -5.31
CA LYS A 17 2.82 2.05 -5.98
C LYS A 17 2.46 3.39 -6.61
N ILE A 18 1.33 3.46 -7.31
CA ILE A 18 0.89 4.71 -7.92
C ILE A 18 0.70 5.78 -6.85
N THR A 19 0.09 5.41 -5.73
CA THR A 19 -0.12 6.31 -4.61
C THR A 19 1.20 6.83 -4.05
N LEU A 20 2.15 5.91 -3.83
CA LEU A 20 3.45 6.27 -3.25
C LEU A 20 4.27 7.16 -4.19
N ASP A 21 4.17 6.92 -5.48
CA ASP A 21 4.91 7.70 -6.47
C ASP A 21 4.48 9.17 -6.50
N GLU A 22 3.31 9.48 -5.98
CA GLU A 22 2.79 10.85 -5.93
C GLU A 22 3.15 11.58 -4.64
N ILE A 23 3.74 10.90 -3.66
CA ILE A 23 4.08 11.51 -2.38
C ILE A 23 5.48 12.10 -2.42
N GLU A 24 5.54 13.41 -2.19
CA GLU A 24 6.82 14.10 -2.09
C GLU A 24 7.58 13.60 -0.87
N GLY A 25 8.88 13.39 -1.03
CA GLY A 25 9.72 12.88 0.05
C GLY A 25 10.04 11.40 -0.05
N ILE A 26 9.27 10.65 -0.83
CA ILE A 26 9.57 9.24 -1.09
C ILE A 26 10.47 9.17 -2.31
N TYR A 27 11.66 8.59 -2.13
CA TYR A 27 12.62 8.41 -3.22
C TYR A 27 12.19 7.25 -4.13
N LYS A 28 11.92 6.10 -3.52
CA LYS A 28 11.42 4.94 -4.26
C LYS A 28 10.75 3.94 -3.32
N THR A 29 9.91 3.11 -3.89
CA THR A 29 9.32 1.96 -3.22
C THR A 29 10.20 0.76 -3.51
N ASN A 30 10.76 0.16 -2.45
CA ASN A 30 11.67 -0.97 -2.60
C ASN A 30 10.94 -2.30 -2.75
N LYS A 31 9.85 -2.44 -2.00
CA LYS A 31 9.11 -3.69 -1.97
C LYS A 31 7.71 -3.44 -1.44
N ILE A 32 6.74 -4.18 -1.97
CA ILE A 32 5.37 -4.22 -1.47
C ILE A 32 5.00 -5.68 -1.31
N LYS A 33 4.52 -6.04 -0.12
CA LYS A 33 4.00 -7.37 0.14
C LYS A 33 2.54 -7.25 0.49
N THR A 34 1.69 -8.03 -0.17
CA THR A 34 0.27 -8.10 0.16
C THR A 34 -0.04 -9.50 0.64
N SER A 35 -0.88 -9.59 1.65
CA SER A 35 -1.29 -10.86 2.21
C SER A 35 -2.68 -10.73 2.81
N GLY A 36 -3.25 -11.86 3.20
CA GLY A 36 -4.52 -11.88 3.86
C GLY A 36 -5.47 -12.90 3.25
N LYS A 37 -6.53 -13.20 3.99
CA LYS A 37 -7.52 -14.17 3.57
C LYS A 37 -8.30 -13.73 2.34
N LEU A 38 -8.29 -12.43 2.05
CA LEU A 38 -8.90 -11.90 0.82
C LEU A 38 -8.47 -12.67 -0.42
N PHE A 39 -7.21 -13.12 -0.44
CA PHE A 39 -6.65 -13.80 -1.61
C PHE A 39 -6.85 -15.31 -1.58
N SER A 40 -7.50 -15.83 -0.55
CA SER A 40 -7.82 -17.25 -0.45
C SER A 40 -9.17 -17.51 -1.12
N SER A 41 -9.22 -18.53 -1.96
CA SER A 41 -10.45 -18.89 -2.65
C SER A 41 -11.54 -19.42 -1.72
N VAL A 42 -11.18 -19.77 -0.50
CA VAL A 42 -12.13 -20.31 0.48
C VAL A 42 -12.57 -19.31 1.53
N SER A 43 -12.01 -18.11 1.51
CA SER A 43 -12.32 -17.11 2.53
C SER A 43 -13.47 -16.20 2.10
N GLU A 44 -14.32 -15.84 3.07
CA GLU A 44 -15.35 -14.84 2.89
C GLU A 44 -14.98 -13.51 3.53
N ASP A 45 -13.81 -13.44 4.16
CA ASP A 45 -13.37 -12.22 4.84
C ASP A 45 -12.66 -11.30 3.85
N LEU A 46 -13.44 -10.43 3.22
CA LEU A 46 -12.94 -9.49 2.21
C LEU A 46 -12.14 -8.33 2.81
N ASN A 47 -12.14 -8.19 4.14
CA ASN A 47 -11.40 -7.11 4.81
C ASN A 47 -10.08 -7.60 5.40
N ASP A 48 -9.77 -8.87 5.28
CA ASP A 48 -8.47 -9.37 5.73
C ASP A 48 -7.43 -9.12 4.63
N LEU A 49 -7.01 -7.88 4.56
CA LEU A 49 -6.03 -7.39 3.61
C LEU A 49 -4.93 -6.67 4.37
N ASN A 50 -3.72 -7.18 4.25
CA ASN A 50 -2.55 -6.62 4.92
C ASN A 50 -1.50 -6.23 3.90
N ILE A 51 -0.96 -5.04 4.03
CA ILE A 51 0.01 -4.51 3.08
C ILE A 51 1.24 -4.07 3.85
N ASP A 52 2.40 -4.60 3.47
CA ASP A 52 3.70 -4.19 4.01
C ASP A 52 4.48 -3.50 2.90
N ILE A 53 4.94 -2.31 3.19
CA ILE A 53 5.60 -1.44 2.22
C ILE A 53 6.97 -1.05 2.74
N PHE A 54 7.98 -1.19 1.90
CA PHE A 54 9.37 -0.87 2.21
C PHE A 54 9.82 0.27 1.32
N LEU A 55 10.24 1.37 1.93
CA LEU A 55 10.54 2.62 1.24
C LEU A 55 11.96 3.10 1.48
N THR A 56 12.47 3.83 0.51
CA THR A 56 13.60 4.73 0.68
C THR A 56 13.07 6.15 0.63
N VAL A 57 13.41 6.97 1.60
CA VAL A 57 12.96 8.36 1.67
C VAL A 57 14.13 9.32 1.41
N LYS A 58 13.78 10.55 1.09
CA LYS A 58 14.77 11.62 0.85
C LYS A 58 15.08 12.33 2.16
N THR A 59 16.34 12.78 2.32
CA THR A 59 16.67 13.64 3.43
C THR A 59 15.88 14.94 3.36
N GLY A 60 15.68 15.55 4.52
CA GLY A 60 14.96 16.83 4.61
C GLY A 60 13.48 16.71 4.89
N TYR A 61 12.95 15.50 4.89
CA TYR A 61 11.56 15.24 5.20
C TYR A 61 11.43 14.52 6.53
N LYS A 62 10.35 14.82 7.24
CA LYS A 62 10.07 14.11 8.49
C LYS A 62 9.47 12.74 8.16
N ILE A 63 10.17 11.69 8.56
CA ILE A 63 9.77 10.31 8.24
C ILE A 63 8.35 10.02 8.71
N LYS A 64 8.03 10.40 9.95
CA LYS A 64 6.70 10.12 10.49
C LYS A 64 5.60 10.81 9.69
N THR A 65 5.85 12.00 9.22
CA THR A 65 4.87 12.75 8.40
C THR A 65 4.63 12.03 7.08
N ILE A 66 5.72 11.61 6.40
CA ILE A 66 5.62 10.89 5.13
C ILE A 66 4.91 9.56 5.30
N THR A 67 5.29 8.79 6.30
CA THR A 67 4.72 7.45 6.50
C THR A 67 3.25 7.51 6.90
N THR A 68 2.88 8.48 7.73
CA THR A 68 1.48 8.67 8.11
C THR A 68 0.63 9.06 6.89
N LEU A 69 1.15 9.97 6.08
CA LEU A 69 0.47 10.38 4.85
C LEU A 69 0.32 9.21 3.88
N ALA A 70 1.38 8.42 3.72
CA ALA A 70 1.35 7.26 2.86
C ALA A 70 0.29 6.25 3.30
N GLN A 71 0.21 5.96 4.60
CA GLN A 71 -0.81 5.05 5.12
C GLN A 71 -2.21 5.54 4.80
N LYS A 72 -2.47 6.82 5.04
CA LYS A 72 -3.79 7.41 4.81
C LYS A 72 -4.17 7.38 3.34
N GLN A 73 -3.25 7.75 2.48
CA GLN A 73 -3.55 7.83 1.04
C GLN A 73 -3.73 6.45 0.42
N ILE A 74 -2.93 5.47 0.83
CA ILE A 74 -3.10 4.10 0.34
C ILE A 74 -4.44 3.54 0.79
N LEU A 75 -4.78 3.70 2.06
CA LEU A 75 -6.06 3.24 2.59
C LEU A 75 -7.23 3.85 1.81
N SER A 76 -7.18 5.15 1.58
CA SER A 76 -8.21 5.89 0.86
C SER A 76 -8.33 5.44 -0.59
N ASN A 77 -7.20 5.29 -1.29
CA ASN A 77 -7.21 4.92 -2.70
C ASN A 77 -7.66 3.48 -2.90
N ILE A 78 -7.25 2.57 -2.03
CA ILE A 78 -7.73 1.19 -2.10
C ILE A 78 -9.24 1.15 -1.90
N LYS A 79 -9.74 1.88 -0.92
CA LYS A 79 -11.19 1.93 -0.67
C LYS A 79 -11.93 2.50 -1.87
N SER A 80 -11.45 3.61 -2.42
CA SER A 80 -12.11 4.30 -3.52
C SER A 80 -12.08 3.49 -4.81
N MET A 81 -11.00 2.76 -5.09
CA MET A 81 -10.84 2.02 -6.35
C MET A 81 -11.38 0.60 -6.29
N THR A 82 -11.35 -0.04 -5.13
CA THR A 82 -11.71 -1.46 -5.00
C THR A 82 -12.92 -1.70 -4.10
N GLY A 83 -13.26 -0.73 -3.26
CA GLY A 83 -14.29 -0.91 -2.25
C GLY A 83 -13.81 -1.66 -1.00
N LEU A 84 -12.54 -2.04 -0.96
CA LEU A 84 -12.00 -2.82 0.15
C LEU A 84 -11.43 -1.92 1.24
N ASP A 85 -11.53 -2.38 2.49
CA ASP A 85 -10.90 -1.75 3.64
C ASP A 85 -9.70 -2.60 4.05
N ALA A 86 -8.50 -2.04 3.95
CA ALA A 86 -7.31 -2.76 4.38
C ALA A 86 -7.30 -2.88 5.90
N ASP A 87 -6.96 -4.07 6.40
CA ASP A 87 -6.87 -4.31 7.82
C ASP A 87 -5.62 -3.67 8.42
N SER A 88 -4.51 -3.77 7.71
CA SER A 88 -3.28 -3.10 8.14
C SER A 88 -2.47 -2.62 6.94
N ILE A 89 -1.84 -1.47 7.12
CA ILE A 89 -0.86 -0.94 6.16
C ILE A 89 0.36 -0.57 6.99
N ASN A 90 1.42 -1.36 6.83
CA ASN A 90 2.66 -1.18 7.58
C ASN A 90 3.72 -0.61 6.65
N ILE A 91 4.37 0.45 7.09
CA ILE A 91 5.38 1.11 6.28
C ILE A 91 6.71 1.06 7.00
N TYR A 92 7.70 0.53 6.32
CA TYR A 92 9.08 0.39 6.81
C TYR A 92 9.98 1.26 5.98
N VAL A 93 10.76 2.11 6.63
CA VAL A 93 11.74 2.95 5.95
C VAL A 93 13.08 2.24 6.02
N ASP A 94 13.52 1.69 4.89
CA ASP A 94 14.76 0.92 4.82
C ASP A 94 15.99 1.79 4.72
N ASP A 95 15.85 2.94 4.07
CA ASP A 95 17.01 3.75 3.75
C ASP A 95 16.61 5.21 3.57
N ILE A 96 17.57 6.07 3.71
CA ILE A 96 17.43 7.50 3.47
C ILE A 96 18.51 7.90 2.50
N VAL A 97 18.14 8.61 1.45
CA VAL A 97 19.11 9.09 0.47
C VAL A 97 19.14 10.60 0.44
N GLU A 98 20.31 11.14 0.21
CA GLU A 98 20.47 12.55 0.02
C GLU A 98 20.10 12.87 -1.42
N LYS A 99 19.15 13.76 -1.58
CA LYS A 99 18.73 14.17 -2.90
C LYS A 99 19.27 15.54 -3.23
N GLN A 100 19.83 15.64 -4.40
CA GLN A 100 20.33 16.89 -4.93
C GLN A 100 19.35 17.53 -5.89
#